data_d4e8503385cb944f93daf8d3724a3856
#
_entry.id   d4e8503385cb944f93daf8d3724a3856
#
_cell.length_a   1.000
_cell.length_b   1.000
_cell.length_c   1.000
_cell.angle_alpha   90.00
_cell.angle_beta   90.00
_cell.angle_gamma   90.00
#
_symmetry.space_group_name_H-M   'P 1'
#
loop_
_entity.id
_entity.type
_entity.pdbx_description
1 polymer ?
#
loop_
_entity_poly.entity_id
_entity_poly.type
_entity_poly.pdbx_seq_one_letter_code
_entity_poly.pdbx_strand_id
1 'polypeptide(L)'
;MPVGTARSRRITDADYRRLLEFRTGLRRFLRWSEEQAQTAGVSPAQHQLLLAIRGHPDERGPTIGDVAEHLLLRHHSAVGLVDRAEAAGLVRRGQDRDDHRIVRLRLTARGAETLHQLTAVTLEELARLSPRLRPVWAGLETPRGPA
;
A
#
# COMPACT_ATOMS: atom_id res chain seq x y z
N MET A 1 10.35 -14.07 -13.47
CA MET A 1 8.94 -14.35 -13.79
C MET A 1 8.79 -14.40 -15.30
N PRO A 2 8.27 -15.47 -15.89
CA PRO A 2 7.97 -15.46 -17.29
C PRO A 2 6.84 -14.45 -17.54
N VAL A 3 7.04 -13.58 -18.53
CA VAL A 3 5.96 -12.75 -19.06
C VAL A 3 4.92 -13.73 -19.58
N GLY A 4 3.77 -13.81 -18.91
CA GLY A 4 2.70 -14.70 -19.31
C GLY A 4 2.42 -14.54 -20.79
N THR A 5 2.22 -15.65 -21.49
CA THR A 5 1.81 -15.69 -22.89
C THR A 5 0.45 -15.00 -23.02
N ALA A 6 0.47 -13.67 -23.19
CA ALA A 6 -0.71 -12.94 -23.59
C ALA A 6 -1.13 -13.51 -24.96
N ARG A 7 -2.35 -14.07 -25.04
CA ARG A 7 -2.99 -14.38 -26.32
C ARG A 7 -2.77 -13.18 -27.25
N SER A 8 -2.33 -13.43 -28.47
CA SER A 8 -1.94 -12.48 -29.50
C SER A 8 -3.05 -11.45 -29.79
N ARG A 9 -3.16 -10.45 -28.90
CA ARG A 9 -4.00 -9.27 -29.08
C ARG A 9 -3.19 -8.24 -29.85
N ARG A 10 -3.73 -7.71 -30.91
CA ARG A 10 -3.10 -6.60 -31.62
C ARG A 10 -3.10 -5.36 -30.72
N ILE A 11 -1.93 -4.91 -30.32
CA ILE A 11 -1.74 -3.70 -29.51
C ILE A 11 -1.87 -2.47 -30.41
N THR A 12 -2.61 -1.48 -29.95
CA THR A 12 -2.88 -0.23 -30.67
C THR A 12 -2.26 0.97 -29.91
N ASP A 13 -2.13 2.10 -30.59
CA ASP A 13 -1.66 3.35 -29.96
C ASP A 13 -2.59 3.79 -28.81
N ALA A 14 -3.88 3.48 -28.91
CA ALA A 14 -4.83 3.74 -27.83
C ALA A 14 -4.50 2.93 -26.58
N ASP A 15 -4.01 1.71 -26.71
CA ASP A 15 -3.59 0.89 -25.59
C ASP A 15 -2.37 1.49 -24.89
N TYR A 16 -1.39 1.98 -25.65
CA TYR A 16 -0.23 2.67 -25.09
C TYR A 16 -0.63 3.97 -24.35
N ARG A 17 -1.53 4.77 -24.93
CA ARG A 17 -2.02 5.99 -24.28
C ARG A 17 -2.72 5.69 -22.96
N ARG A 18 -3.62 4.69 -22.91
CA ARG A 18 -4.31 4.28 -21.67
C ARG A 18 -3.33 3.80 -20.61
N LEU A 19 -2.35 3.00 -21.00
CA LEU A 19 -1.34 2.51 -20.06
C LEU A 19 -0.50 3.66 -19.50
N LEU A 20 -0.13 4.63 -20.35
CA LEU A 20 0.58 5.83 -19.91
C LEU A 20 -0.25 6.65 -18.91
N GLU A 21 -1.52 6.89 -19.21
CA GLU A 21 -2.45 7.62 -18.33
C GLU A 21 -2.58 6.92 -16.97
N PHE A 22 -2.76 5.61 -16.97
CA PHE A 22 -2.84 4.82 -15.73
C PHE A 22 -1.56 4.95 -14.89
N ARG A 23 -0.41 4.72 -15.50
CA ARG A 23 0.87 4.79 -14.79
C ARG A 23 1.19 6.21 -14.30
N THR A 24 0.88 7.22 -15.09
CA THR A 24 1.06 8.62 -14.70
C THR A 24 0.14 8.99 -13.54
N GLY A 25 -1.11 8.58 -13.58
CA GLY A 25 -2.07 8.77 -12.50
C GLY A 25 -1.64 8.09 -11.20
N LEU A 26 -1.14 6.85 -11.30
CA LEU A 26 -0.62 6.11 -10.16
C LEU A 26 0.60 6.80 -9.53
N ARG A 27 1.56 7.26 -10.36
CA ARG A 27 2.74 7.99 -9.86
C ARG A 27 2.35 9.29 -9.15
N ARG A 28 1.40 10.05 -9.69
CA ARG A 28 0.91 11.29 -9.08
C ARG A 28 0.24 11.03 -7.74
N PHE A 29 -0.58 9.98 -7.67
CA PHE A 29 -1.22 9.57 -6.41
C PHE A 29 -0.19 9.17 -5.36
N LEU A 30 0.77 8.34 -5.71
CA LEU A 30 1.81 7.89 -4.77
C LEU A 30 2.66 9.08 -4.28
N ARG A 31 3.03 10.00 -5.16
CA ARG A 31 3.77 11.21 -4.78
C ARG A 31 2.97 12.08 -3.82
N TRP A 32 1.70 12.31 -4.13
CA TRP A 32 0.80 13.03 -3.24
C TRP A 32 0.70 12.35 -1.87
N SER A 33 0.56 11.02 -1.84
CA SER A 33 0.49 10.24 -0.61
C SER A 33 1.77 10.37 0.23
N GLU A 34 2.94 10.38 -0.41
CA GLU A 34 4.22 10.61 0.26
C GLU A 34 4.30 12.01 0.90
N GLU A 35 3.83 13.03 0.21
CA GLU A 35 3.76 14.41 0.71
C GLU A 35 2.83 14.51 1.92
N GLN A 36 1.67 13.81 1.91
CA GLN A 36 0.77 13.76 3.05
C GLN A 36 1.42 13.09 4.27
N ALA A 37 2.12 12.00 4.09
CA ALA A 37 2.85 11.32 5.16
C ALA A 37 3.89 12.26 5.81
N GLN A 38 4.68 12.95 5.01
CA GLN A 38 5.67 13.92 5.48
C GLN A 38 5.01 15.06 6.27
N THR A 39 3.89 15.58 5.79
CA THR A 39 3.11 16.62 6.50
C THR A 39 2.62 16.12 7.86
N ALA A 40 2.25 14.85 7.96
CA ALA A 40 1.83 14.22 9.21
C ALA A 40 3.02 13.84 10.14
N GLY A 41 4.26 14.07 9.72
CA GLY A 41 5.46 13.83 10.52
C GLY A 41 5.94 12.39 10.49
N VAL A 42 5.54 11.59 9.50
CA VAL A 42 6.01 10.22 9.31
C VAL A 42 6.61 10.03 7.93
N SER A 43 7.51 9.05 7.80
CA SER A 43 8.03 8.70 6.48
C SER A 43 6.96 7.97 5.65
N PRO A 44 7.06 8.00 4.31
CA PRO A 44 6.19 7.19 3.45
C PRO A 44 6.19 5.72 3.81
N ALA A 45 7.35 5.15 4.13
CA ALA A 45 7.47 3.75 4.54
C ALA A 45 6.77 3.47 5.88
N GLN A 46 6.87 4.39 6.85
CA GLN A 46 6.14 4.29 8.11
C GLN A 46 4.63 4.34 7.90
N HIS A 47 4.12 5.22 7.04
CA HIS A 47 2.71 5.25 6.69
C HIS A 47 2.23 3.90 6.14
N GLN A 48 2.98 3.30 5.21
CA GLN A 48 2.64 1.98 4.66
C GLN A 48 2.69 0.88 5.73
N LEU A 49 3.64 0.95 6.65
CA LEU A 49 3.72 0.04 7.79
C LEU A 49 2.47 0.14 8.69
N LEU A 50 2.06 1.36 9.03
CA LEU A 50 0.85 1.57 9.86
C LEU A 50 -0.38 0.96 9.18
N LEU A 51 -0.52 1.16 7.88
CA LEU A 51 -1.63 0.59 7.10
C LEU A 51 -1.56 -0.95 7.06
N ALA A 52 -0.38 -1.53 6.85
CA ALA A 52 -0.18 -2.97 6.83
C ALA A 52 -0.55 -3.61 8.20
N ILE A 53 -0.25 -2.95 9.30
CA ILE A 53 -0.60 -3.42 10.63
C ILE A 53 -2.11 -3.34 10.85
N ARG A 54 -2.73 -2.21 10.57
CA ARG A 54 -4.16 -1.99 10.83
C ARG A 54 -5.07 -2.79 9.90
N GLY A 55 -4.66 -2.95 8.63
CA GLY A 55 -5.42 -3.65 7.60
C GLY A 55 -5.17 -5.16 7.56
N HIS A 56 -4.29 -5.70 8.41
CA HIS A 56 -4.00 -7.12 8.44
C HIS A 56 -5.23 -7.95 8.83
N PRO A 57 -5.51 -9.09 8.14
CA PRO A 57 -6.73 -9.87 8.38
C PRO A 57 -6.81 -10.51 9.77
N ASP A 58 -5.67 -10.90 10.36
CA ASP A 58 -5.63 -11.49 11.70
C ASP A 58 -5.68 -10.38 12.77
N GLU A 59 -6.71 -10.42 13.61
CA GLU A 59 -6.92 -9.43 14.67
C GLU A 59 -5.80 -9.38 15.71
N ARG A 60 -4.99 -10.44 15.81
CA ARG A 60 -3.81 -10.47 16.67
C ARG A 60 -2.69 -9.56 16.19
N GLY A 61 -2.79 -9.08 14.94
CA GLY A 61 -1.80 -8.25 14.28
C GLY A 61 -0.77 -9.07 13.49
N PRO A 62 -0.09 -8.44 12.53
CA PRO A 62 0.89 -9.09 11.70
C PRO A 62 2.18 -9.41 12.46
N THR A 63 2.91 -10.40 11.98
CA THR A 63 4.33 -10.60 12.27
C THR A 63 5.18 -9.71 11.38
N ILE A 64 6.48 -9.63 11.63
CA ILE A 64 7.42 -8.94 10.72
C ILE A 64 7.42 -9.59 9.34
N GLY A 65 7.32 -10.93 9.28
CA GLY A 65 7.20 -11.66 8.01
C GLY A 65 5.96 -11.24 7.20
N ASP A 66 4.81 -11.10 7.86
CA ASP A 66 3.58 -10.64 7.23
C ASP A 66 3.74 -9.21 6.66
N VAL A 67 4.37 -8.33 7.43
CA VAL A 67 4.68 -6.95 6.97
C VAL A 67 5.60 -6.96 5.75
N ALA A 68 6.64 -7.78 5.78
CA ALA A 68 7.56 -7.91 4.64
C ALA A 68 6.82 -8.35 3.36
N GLU A 69 5.87 -9.27 3.47
CA GLU A 69 5.01 -9.68 2.35
C GLU A 69 4.11 -8.55 1.86
N HIS A 70 3.39 -7.87 2.75
CA HIS A 70 2.50 -6.76 2.40
C HIS A 70 3.23 -5.63 1.68
N LEU A 71 4.43 -5.31 2.13
CA LEU A 71 5.21 -4.18 1.63
C LEU A 71 6.25 -4.57 0.57
N LEU A 72 6.32 -5.84 0.20
CA LEU A 72 7.29 -6.37 -0.76
C LEU A 72 8.74 -6.03 -0.36
N LEU A 73 9.04 -6.17 0.93
CA LEU A 73 10.36 -5.92 1.51
C LEU A 73 11.09 -7.22 1.82
N ARG A 74 12.42 -7.14 1.84
CA ARG A 74 13.24 -8.18 2.46
C ARG A 74 13.04 -8.14 3.98
N HIS A 75 13.20 -9.28 4.63
CA HIS A 75 12.96 -9.41 6.08
C HIS A 75 13.77 -8.40 6.89
N HIS A 76 15.07 -8.24 6.63
CA HIS A 76 15.92 -7.30 7.36
C HIS A 76 15.49 -5.83 7.16
N SER A 77 14.96 -5.48 5.97
CA SER A 77 14.42 -4.14 5.70
C SER A 77 13.15 -3.89 6.51
N ALA A 78 12.28 -4.90 6.61
CA ALA A 78 11.08 -4.82 7.45
C ALA A 78 11.44 -4.68 8.94
N VAL A 79 12.43 -5.43 9.42
CA VAL A 79 12.95 -5.29 10.81
C VAL A 79 13.40 -3.85 11.07
N GLY A 80 14.23 -3.28 10.20
CA GLY A 80 14.71 -1.90 10.35
C GLY A 80 13.59 -0.86 10.31
N LEU A 81 12.58 -1.06 9.46
CA LEU A 81 11.40 -0.19 9.40
C LEU A 81 10.60 -0.23 10.71
N VAL A 82 10.36 -1.44 11.23
CA VAL A 82 9.66 -1.64 12.50
C VAL A 82 10.44 -1.02 13.67
N ASP A 83 11.76 -1.20 13.71
CA ASP A 83 12.63 -0.61 14.74
C ASP A 83 12.49 0.92 14.77
N ARG A 84 12.55 1.56 13.61
CA ARG A 84 12.39 3.02 13.49
C ARG A 84 10.99 3.49 13.88
N ALA A 85 9.96 2.76 13.51
CA ALA A 85 8.59 3.09 13.84
C ALA A 85 8.31 2.91 15.35
N GLU A 86 8.88 1.89 15.98
CA GLU A 86 8.80 1.69 17.42
C GLU A 86 9.54 2.80 18.17
N ALA A 87 10.74 3.16 17.74
CA ALA A 87 11.48 4.28 18.30
C ALA A 87 10.75 5.62 18.16
N ALA A 88 9.97 5.80 17.10
CA ALA A 88 9.13 6.98 16.87
C ALA A 88 7.80 6.94 17.67
N GLY A 89 7.53 5.88 18.41
CA GLY A 89 6.32 5.74 19.22
C GLY A 89 5.05 5.45 18.42
N LEU A 90 5.18 4.90 17.22
CA LEU A 90 4.05 4.62 16.32
C LEU A 90 3.56 3.18 16.40
N VAL A 91 4.46 2.26 16.71
CA VAL A 91 4.26 0.80 16.69
C VAL A 91 4.84 0.21 17.97
N ARG A 92 4.27 -0.88 18.40
CA ARG A 92 4.81 -1.71 19.51
C ARG A 92 4.84 -3.18 19.12
N ARG A 93 5.81 -3.91 19.66
CA ARG A 93 5.90 -5.37 19.59
C ARG A 93 5.20 -5.99 20.79
N GLY A 94 4.57 -7.13 20.58
CA GLY A 94 3.99 -7.95 21.64
C GLY A 94 4.09 -9.43 21.30
N GLN A 95 4.15 -10.26 22.33
CA GLN A 95 4.12 -11.71 22.15
C GLN A 95 2.72 -12.18 21.78
N ASP A 96 2.65 -13.22 20.91
CA ASP A 96 1.41 -13.90 20.61
C ASP A 96 0.88 -14.61 21.88
N ARG A 97 -0.44 -14.67 22.04
CA ARG A 97 -1.08 -15.29 23.21
C ARG A 97 -0.79 -16.79 23.30
N ASP A 98 -0.80 -17.46 22.17
CA ASP A 98 -0.76 -18.93 22.09
C ASP A 98 0.65 -19.44 21.88
N ASP A 99 1.52 -18.67 21.23
CA ASP A 99 2.92 -19.03 20.99
C ASP A 99 3.84 -17.82 21.26
N HIS A 100 4.52 -17.85 22.40
CA HIS A 100 5.41 -16.78 22.85
C HIS A 100 6.66 -16.58 21.98
N ARG A 101 6.94 -17.51 21.05
CA ARG A 101 8.01 -17.35 20.06
C ARG A 101 7.62 -16.40 18.93
N ILE A 102 6.32 -16.15 18.75
CA ILE A 102 5.78 -15.26 17.72
C ILE A 102 5.64 -13.86 18.29
N VAL A 103 6.21 -12.88 17.57
CA VAL A 103 6.07 -11.46 17.86
C VAL A 103 5.03 -10.86 16.93
N ARG A 104 4.03 -10.22 17.50
CA ARG A 104 2.97 -9.50 16.79
C ARG A 104 3.19 -8.01 16.88
N LEU A 105 2.80 -7.28 15.84
CA LEU A 105 2.89 -5.83 15.75
C LEU A 105 1.52 -5.20 15.96
N ARG A 106 1.51 -4.10 16.71
CA ARG A 106 0.30 -3.31 16.96
C ARG A 106 0.62 -1.82 16.85
N LEU A 107 -0.38 -1.04 16.54
CA LEU A 107 -0.28 0.41 16.59
C LEU A 107 -0.35 0.89 18.04
N THR A 108 0.42 1.93 18.35
CA THR A 108 0.19 2.75 19.54
C THR A 108 -1.00 3.67 19.30
N ALA A 109 -1.49 4.34 20.35
CA ALA A 109 -2.54 5.35 20.20
C ALA A 109 -2.13 6.45 19.20
N ARG A 110 -0.87 6.88 19.26
CA ARG A 110 -0.31 7.86 18.32
C ARG A 110 -0.26 7.32 16.88
N GLY A 111 0.18 6.08 16.70
CA GLY A 111 0.21 5.43 15.39
C GLY A 111 -1.19 5.29 14.79
N ALA A 112 -2.16 4.89 15.61
CA ALA A 112 -3.56 4.77 15.18
C ALA A 112 -4.17 6.11 14.77
N GLU A 113 -3.93 7.17 15.54
CA GLU A 113 -4.42 8.51 15.22
C GLU A 113 -3.77 9.07 13.94
N THR A 114 -2.46 8.92 13.79
CA THR A 114 -1.74 9.34 12.57
C THR A 114 -2.28 8.61 11.35
N LEU A 115 -2.47 7.31 11.44
CA LEU A 115 -3.04 6.52 10.34
C LEU A 115 -4.48 6.94 10.03
N HIS A 116 -5.30 7.19 11.04
CA HIS A 116 -6.68 7.65 10.85
C HIS A 116 -6.72 8.94 10.02
N GLN A 117 -5.92 9.94 10.38
CA GLN A 117 -5.84 11.21 9.66
C GLN A 117 -5.39 11.02 8.21
N LEU A 118 -4.35 10.24 7.98
CA LEU A 118 -3.84 9.94 6.64
C LEU A 118 -4.84 9.15 5.80
N THR A 119 -5.57 8.22 6.42
CA THR A 119 -6.59 7.44 5.73
C THR A 119 -7.77 8.31 5.31
N ALA A 120 -8.21 9.22 6.17
CA ALA A 120 -9.31 10.14 5.85
C ALA A 120 -9.00 10.98 4.60
N VAL A 121 -7.85 11.64 4.55
CA VAL A 121 -7.45 12.45 3.38
C VAL A 121 -7.21 11.59 2.14
N THR A 122 -6.74 10.37 2.32
CA THR A 122 -6.53 9.42 1.21
C THR A 122 -7.85 9.01 0.57
N LEU A 123 -8.85 8.68 1.38
CA LEU A 123 -10.18 8.32 0.88
C LEU A 123 -10.87 9.49 0.17
N GLU A 124 -10.72 10.70 0.67
CA GLU A 124 -11.20 11.91 0.00
C GLU A 124 -10.54 12.12 -1.37
N GLU A 125 -9.22 11.98 -1.44
CA GLU A 125 -8.48 12.12 -2.70
C GLU A 125 -8.85 11.03 -3.70
N LEU A 126 -9.00 9.78 -3.27
CA LEU A 126 -9.44 8.69 -4.13
C LEU A 126 -10.86 8.92 -4.66
N ALA A 127 -11.76 9.43 -3.84
CA ALA A 127 -13.11 9.80 -4.28
C ALA A 127 -13.07 10.92 -5.33
N ARG A 128 -12.19 11.90 -5.15
CA ARG A 128 -11.99 13.01 -6.11
C ARG A 128 -11.39 12.52 -7.45
N LEU A 129 -10.47 11.56 -7.39
CA LEU A 129 -9.80 11.01 -8.57
C LEU A 129 -10.64 9.96 -9.30
N SER A 130 -11.57 9.29 -8.62
CA SER A 130 -12.35 8.17 -9.15
C SER A 130 -13.03 8.47 -10.51
N PRO A 131 -13.67 9.62 -10.74
CA PRO A 131 -14.28 9.92 -12.04
C PRO A 131 -13.29 9.96 -13.20
N ARG A 132 -12.02 10.27 -12.93
CA ARG A 132 -10.95 10.31 -13.94
C ARG A 132 -10.30 8.95 -14.17
N LEU A 133 -10.14 8.16 -13.09
CA LEU A 133 -9.42 6.88 -13.14
C LEU A 133 -10.31 5.71 -13.55
N ARG A 134 -11.61 5.72 -13.22
CA ARG A 134 -12.54 4.64 -13.60
C ARG A 134 -12.56 4.33 -15.10
N PRO A 135 -12.68 5.32 -16.00
CA PRO A 135 -12.68 5.02 -17.44
C PRO A 135 -11.35 4.42 -17.91
N VAL A 136 -10.23 4.85 -17.33
CA VAL A 136 -8.90 4.31 -17.66
C VAL A 136 -8.81 2.86 -17.20
N TRP A 137 -9.20 2.57 -15.97
CA TRP A 137 -9.20 1.21 -15.40
C TRP A 137 -10.13 0.29 -16.18
N ALA A 138 -11.37 0.67 -16.39
CA ALA A 138 -12.35 -0.10 -17.17
C ALA A 138 -11.86 -0.41 -18.59
N GLY A 139 -11.16 0.53 -19.23
CA GLY A 139 -10.55 0.32 -20.53
C GLY A 139 -9.39 -0.68 -20.54
N LEU A 140 -8.74 -0.91 -19.40
CA LEU A 140 -7.69 -1.92 -19.22
C LEU A 140 -8.26 -3.31 -18.95
N GLU A 141 -9.39 -3.39 -18.26
CA GLU A 141 -10.03 -4.64 -17.86
C GLU A 141 -10.80 -5.32 -18.99
N THR A 142 -11.29 -4.57 -19.98
CA THR A 142 -12.10 -5.13 -21.05
C THR A 142 -11.22 -5.70 -22.17
N PRO A 143 -11.13 -7.04 -22.32
CA PRO A 143 -10.54 -7.61 -23.52
C PRO A 143 -11.44 -7.20 -24.71
N ARG A 144 -10.92 -6.40 -25.61
CA ARG A 144 -11.63 -6.15 -26.87
C ARG A 144 -11.72 -7.47 -27.61
N GLY A 145 -12.94 -7.96 -27.82
CA GLY A 145 -13.20 -9.11 -28.68
C GLY A 145 -12.59 -8.91 -30.07
N PRO A 146 -12.42 -9.99 -30.83
CA PRO A 146 -11.93 -9.89 -32.19
C PRO A 146 -12.86 -9.00 -33.01
N ALA A 147 -12.25 -8.05 -33.72
CA ALA A 147 -12.94 -7.27 -34.74
C ALA A 147 -13.29 -8.17 -35.93
#